data_035751bed7bf17173d43d0977a10c83e
#
_entry.id   035751bed7bf17173d43d0977a10c83e
#
_cell.length_a   1.000
_cell.length_b   1.000
_cell.length_c   1.000
_cell.angle_alpha   90.00
_cell.angle_beta   90.00
_cell.angle_gamma   90.00
#
_symmetry.space_group_name_H-M   'P 1'
#
loop_
_entity.id
_entity.type
_entity.pdbx_description
1 polymer ?
#
loop_
_entity_poly.entity_id
_entity_poly.type
_entity_poly.pdbx_seq_one_letter_code
_entity_poly.pdbx_strand_id
1 'polypeptide(L)'
;MAQWRITGVVRAAICIALTVPAATAQTPSEPAPPGQAAAAVPAGNAETGKTLFVKTGCYQCHNYQGQGGAAGARLAPNPPPFRAFVTYVRSPRGDMPPYTAKVMSEQDLADVYAYLKSLPRPPAVSSIPLLAR
;
A
#
# COMPACT_ATOMS: atom_id res chain seq x y z
N MET A 1 -60.73 -4.85 30.52
CA MET A 1 -60.44 -4.39 31.87
C MET A 1 -59.82 -5.51 32.68
N ALA A 2 -58.52 -5.57 32.77
CA ALA A 2 -57.81 -6.46 33.69
C ALA A 2 -56.48 -5.82 34.05
N GLN A 3 -56.40 -5.33 35.29
CA GLN A 3 -55.22 -4.74 35.86
C GLN A 3 -54.36 -5.83 36.47
N TRP A 4 -53.15 -5.95 35.98
CA TRP A 4 -52.12 -6.78 36.65
C TRP A 4 -51.26 -5.94 37.55
N ARG A 5 -51.45 -6.16 38.84
CA ARG A 5 -50.56 -5.67 39.91
C ARG A 5 -49.40 -6.67 40.04
N ILE A 6 -48.22 -6.27 39.78
CA ILE A 6 -47.01 -7.02 40.12
C ILE A 6 -46.34 -6.34 41.29
N THR A 7 -46.41 -6.99 42.43
CA THR A 7 -45.78 -6.67 43.68
C THR A 7 -44.26 -6.80 43.57
N GLY A 8 -43.54 -5.75 44.00
CA GLY A 8 -42.08 -5.68 44.03
C GLY A 8 -41.45 -6.64 45.00
N VAL A 9 -40.36 -7.24 44.53
CA VAL A 9 -39.36 -7.89 45.38
C VAL A 9 -38.05 -7.14 45.21
N VAL A 10 -37.71 -6.33 46.19
CA VAL A 10 -36.41 -5.69 46.30
C VAL A 10 -35.39 -6.76 46.69
N ARG A 11 -34.53 -7.13 45.79
CA ARG A 11 -33.34 -7.94 46.08
C ARG A 11 -32.12 -7.01 46.09
N ALA A 12 -31.59 -6.81 47.26
CA ALA A 12 -30.31 -6.13 47.46
C ALA A 12 -29.19 -7.02 46.91
N ALA A 13 -28.57 -6.59 45.79
CA ALA A 13 -27.37 -7.23 45.26
C ALA A 13 -26.15 -6.54 45.86
N ILE A 14 -25.41 -7.29 46.65
CA ILE A 14 -24.10 -6.92 47.19
C ILE A 14 -23.10 -6.95 46.03
N CYS A 15 -22.66 -5.76 45.58
CA CYS A 15 -21.55 -5.65 44.62
C CYS A 15 -20.22 -5.88 45.33
N ILE A 16 -19.64 -7.05 45.20
CA ILE A 16 -18.24 -7.31 45.56
C ILE A 16 -17.39 -6.81 44.40
N ALA A 17 -16.74 -5.65 44.61
CA ALA A 17 -15.76 -5.13 43.65
C ALA A 17 -14.49 -5.98 43.68
N LEU A 18 -14.34 -6.87 42.75
CA LEU A 18 -13.08 -7.56 42.49
C LEU A 18 -12.18 -6.64 41.65
N THR A 19 -11.25 -5.98 42.28
CA THR A 19 -10.17 -5.25 41.62
C THR A 19 -9.16 -6.26 41.07
N VAL A 20 -9.25 -6.56 39.76
CA VAL A 20 -8.23 -7.33 39.04
C VAL A 20 -7.11 -6.38 38.64
N PRO A 21 -5.86 -6.55 39.10
CA PRO A 21 -4.75 -5.80 38.59
C PRO A 21 -4.52 -6.19 37.13
N ALA A 22 -4.64 -5.22 36.21
CA ALA A 22 -4.28 -5.40 34.82
C ALA A 22 -2.75 -5.57 34.72
N ALA A 23 -2.28 -6.79 34.70
CA ALA A 23 -0.93 -7.10 34.29
C ALA A 23 -0.85 -6.87 32.77
N THR A 24 -0.27 -5.76 32.38
CA THR A 24 0.13 -5.51 31.00
C THR A 24 1.27 -6.50 30.66
N ALA A 25 0.92 -7.65 30.14
CA ALA A 25 1.88 -8.54 29.52
C ALA A 25 2.38 -7.84 28.25
N GLN A 26 3.51 -7.16 28.34
CA GLN A 26 4.31 -6.77 27.19
C GLN A 26 4.86 -8.08 26.59
N THR A 27 4.24 -8.55 25.53
CA THR A 27 4.84 -9.57 24.68
C THR A 27 6.17 -9.03 24.19
N PRO A 28 7.32 -9.68 24.47
CA PRO A 28 8.57 -9.32 23.84
C PRO A 28 8.36 -9.42 22.32
N SER A 29 8.64 -8.32 21.60
CA SER A 29 8.67 -8.34 20.14
C SER A 29 9.67 -9.43 19.74
N GLU A 30 9.18 -10.52 19.18
CA GLU A 30 10.00 -11.58 18.64
C GLU A 30 10.96 -10.98 17.61
N PRO A 31 12.28 -11.14 17.75
CA PRO A 31 13.21 -10.65 16.76
C PRO A 31 12.86 -11.34 15.42
N ALA A 32 12.64 -10.53 14.38
CA ALA A 32 12.40 -11.01 13.04
C ALA A 32 13.46 -12.06 12.66
N PRO A 33 13.07 -13.21 12.03
CA PRO A 33 14.00 -14.28 11.74
C PRO A 33 15.18 -13.75 10.90
N PRO A 34 16.43 -14.06 11.27
CA PRO A 34 17.61 -13.70 10.50
C PRO A 34 17.59 -14.53 9.21
N GLY A 35 17.21 -13.92 8.08
CA GLY A 35 17.21 -14.67 6.83
C GLY A 35 16.42 -14.07 5.67
N GLN A 36 15.66 -13.02 5.85
CA GLN A 36 15.20 -12.22 4.72
C GLN A 36 16.23 -11.13 4.42
N ALA A 37 17.41 -11.54 3.97
CA ALA A 37 18.27 -10.65 3.23
C ALA A 37 17.35 -10.01 2.16
N ALA A 38 17.19 -8.70 2.22
CA ALA A 38 16.44 -7.96 1.20
C ALA A 38 17.10 -8.35 -0.12
N ALA A 39 16.44 -9.25 -0.88
CA ALA A 39 16.99 -9.69 -2.16
C ALA A 39 17.29 -8.40 -2.92
N ALA A 40 18.56 -8.24 -3.29
CA ALA A 40 19.01 -7.03 -3.94
C ALA A 40 18.10 -6.76 -5.14
N VAL A 41 17.63 -5.51 -5.25
CA VAL A 41 16.85 -5.10 -6.42
C VAL A 41 17.74 -5.36 -7.64
N PRO A 42 17.30 -6.13 -8.65
CA PRO A 42 18.09 -6.29 -9.86
C PRO A 42 18.42 -4.92 -10.45
N ALA A 43 19.62 -4.78 -11.00
CA ALA A 43 20.00 -3.56 -11.69
C ALA A 43 19.04 -3.36 -12.87
N GLY A 44 18.28 -2.24 -12.86
CA GLY A 44 17.31 -1.92 -13.91
C GLY A 44 17.86 -0.89 -14.89
N ASN A 45 17.43 -0.99 -16.15
CA ASN A 45 17.71 -0.03 -17.21
C ASN A 45 16.49 0.87 -17.45
N ALA A 46 16.62 2.18 -17.23
CA ALA A 46 15.51 3.12 -17.34
C ALA A 46 14.97 3.28 -18.78
N GLU A 47 15.81 3.20 -19.81
CA GLU A 47 15.35 3.31 -21.21
C GLU A 47 14.57 2.07 -21.64
N THR A 48 15.07 0.89 -21.29
CA THR A 48 14.33 -0.37 -21.46
C THR A 48 13.01 -0.31 -20.70
N GLY A 49 13.04 0.16 -19.46
CA GLY A 49 11.87 0.32 -18.61
C GLY A 49 10.83 1.27 -19.19
N LYS A 50 11.23 2.39 -19.78
CA LYS A 50 10.35 3.30 -20.52
C LYS A 50 9.64 2.60 -21.66
N THR A 51 10.41 1.85 -22.46
CA THR A 51 9.88 1.09 -23.59
C THR A 51 8.87 0.04 -23.12
N LEU A 52 9.20 -0.70 -22.06
CA LEU A 52 8.32 -1.72 -21.47
C LEU A 52 7.05 -1.07 -20.88
N PHE A 53 7.17 0.04 -20.17
CA PHE A 53 6.05 0.77 -19.57
C PHE A 53 4.99 1.15 -20.61
N VAL A 54 5.44 1.55 -21.80
CA VAL A 54 4.54 1.85 -22.92
C VAL A 54 4.05 0.57 -23.59
N LYS A 55 4.94 -0.36 -23.93
CA LYS A 55 4.61 -1.58 -24.65
C LYS A 55 3.60 -2.46 -23.92
N THR A 56 3.70 -2.54 -22.59
CA THR A 56 2.80 -3.36 -21.77
C THR A 56 1.55 -2.63 -21.30
N GLY A 57 1.35 -1.38 -21.71
CA GLY A 57 0.12 -0.63 -21.48
C GLY A 57 0.01 0.05 -20.10
N CYS A 58 1.06 0.07 -19.28
CA CYS A 58 1.04 0.72 -17.98
C CYS A 58 0.62 2.20 -18.06
N TYR A 59 1.04 2.89 -19.14
CA TYR A 59 0.73 4.29 -19.39
C TYR A 59 -0.76 4.59 -19.51
N GLN A 60 -1.57 3.62 -19.91
CA GLN A 60 -3.02 3.83 -20.14
C GLN A 60 -3.73 4.27 -18.86
N CYS A 61 -3.34 3.72 -17.72
CA CYS A 61 -3.89 4.10 -16.42
C CYS A 61 -2.97 5.07 -15.66
N HIS A 62 -1.64 4.89 -15.80
CA HIS A 62 -0.67 5.64 -15.01
C HIS A 62 -0.07 6.86 -15.72
N ASN A 63 -0.51 7.15 -16.97
CA ASN A 63 0.07 8.14 -17.87
C ASN A 63 1.53 7.87 -18.22
N TYR A 64 2.05 8.50 -19.28
CA TYR A 64 3.37 8.21 -19.87
C TYR A 64 4.54 8.36 -18.91
N GLN A 65 4.45 9.24 -17.94
CA GLN A 65 5.49 9.46 -16.93
C GLN A 65 5.09 8.94 -15.54
N GLY A 66 4.16 8.02 -15.45
CA GLY A 66 3.75 7.46 -14.18
C GLY A 66 3.20 8.48 -13.17
N GLN A 67 2.73 9.63 -13.66
CA GLN A 67 2.22 10.71 -12.80
C GLN A 67 0.84 10.44 -12.24
N GLY A 68 0.21 9.35 -12.68
CA GLY A 68 -1.13 8.98 -12.25
C GLY A 68 -2.23 9.77 -12.96
N GLY A 69 -3.46 9.45 -12.66
CA GLY A 69 -4.66 10.06 -13.22
C GLY A 69 -5.92 9.47 -12.60
N ALA A 70 -7.06 9.62 -13.26
CA ALA A 70 -8.34 9.11 -12.79
C ALA A 70 -8.39 7.58 -12.69
N ALA A 71 -7.65 6.88 -13.57
CA ALA A 71 -7.68 5.42 -13.67
C ALA A 71 -6.54 4.71 -12.93
N GLY A 72 -5.48 5.42 -12.53
CA GLY A 72 -4.35 4.80 -11.86
C GLY A 72 -3.58 5.74 -10.93
N ALA A 73 -3.01 5.16 -9.89
CA ALA A 73 -2.23 5.91 -8.91
C ALA A 73 -0.95 6.50 -9.52
N ARG A 74 -0.43 7.54 -8.88
CA ARG A 74 0.90 8.07 -9.18
C ARG A 74 1.97 7.06 -8.76
N LEU A 75 2.88 6.75 -9.67
CA LEU A 75 4.00 5.85 -9.47
C LEU A 75 5.33 6.60 -9.37
N ALA A 76 5.53 7.59 -10.23
CA ALA A 76 6.78 8.34 -10.32
C ALA A 76 6.75 9.64 -9.50
N PRO A 77 7.91 10.06 -8.99
CA PRO A 77 9.23 9.43 -9.05
C PRO A 77 9.49 8.47 -7.88
N ASN A 78 8.52 8.25 -7.02
CA ASN A 78 8.67 7.48 -5.78
C ASN A 78 7.74 6.25 -5.82
N PRO A 79 8.03 5.22 -6.64
CA PRO A 79 7.29 3.97 -6.56
C PRO A 79 7.51 3.32 -5.18
N PRO A 80 6.60 2.46 -4.71
CA PRO A 80 6.78 1.73 -3.46
C PRO A 80 8.07 0.87 -3.53
N PRO A 81 8.61 0.39 -2.40
CA PRO A 81 9.79 -0.47 -2.40
C PRO A 81 9.65 -1.62 -3.41
N PHE A 82 10.73 -1.98 -4.10
CA PHE A 82 10.70 -2.87 -5.25
C PHE A 82 9.94 -4.18 -5.03
N ARG A 83 10.12 -4.83 -3.88
CA ARG A 83 9.36 -6.06 -3.57
C ARG A 83 7.85 -5.81 -3.50
N ALA A 84 7.43 -4.72 -2.87
CA ALA A 84 6.02 -4.36 -2.80
C ALA A 84 5.48 -4.00 -4.20
N PHE A 85 6.28 -3.32 -5.02
CA PHE A 85 5.96 -3.02 -6.41
C PHE A 85 5.75 -4.31 -7.22
N VAL A 86 6.68 -5.27 -7.17
CA VAL A 86 6.58 -6.55 -7.85
C VAL A 86 5.35 -7.33 -7.37
N THR A 87 5.17 -7.44 -6.06
CA THR A 87 4.02 -8.15 -5.47
C THR A 87 2.70 -7.57 -5.96
N TYR A 88 2.59 -6.23 -5.98
CA TYR A 88 1.37 -5.57 -6.42
C TYR A 88 1.12 -5.77 -7.91
N VAL A 89 2.14 -5.67 -8.75
CA VAL A 89 2.02 -5.89 -10.21
C VAL A 89 1.61 -7.33 -10.53
N ARG A 90 2.05 -8.30 -9.71
CA ARG A 90 1.68 -9.72 -9.87
C ARG A 90 0.26 -10.03 -9.40
N SER A 91 -0.19 -9.37 -8.34
CA SER A 91 -1.50 -9.58 -7.74
C SER A 91 -2.13 -8.23 -7.33
N PRO A 92 -2.54 -7.42 -8.30
CA PRO A 92 -3.10 -6.10 -8.05
C PRO A 92 -4.50 -6.18 -7.45
N ARG A 93 -4.94 -5.04 -6.91
CA ARG A 93 -6.33 -4.84 -6.48
C ARG A 93 -7.02 -3.85 -7.42
N GLY A 94 -8.34 -3.97 -7.53
CA GLY A 94 -9.13 -3.11 -8.41
C GLY A 94 -8.98 -3.47 -9.88
N ASP A 95 -9.00 -2.47 -10.74
CA ASP A 95 -9.08 -2.65 -12.21
C ASP A 95 -7.72 -2.85 -12.89
N MET A 96 -6.63 -2.80 -12.16
CA MET A 96 -5.30 -3.05 -12.72
C MET A 96 -5.16 -4.53 -13.11
N PRO A 97 -4.81 -4.87 -14.36
CA PRO A 97 -4.60 -6.26 -14.75
C PRO A 97 -3.34 -6.85 -14.11
N PRO A 98 -3.32 -8.14 -13.76
CA PRO A 98 -2.14 -8.80 -13.24
C PRO A 98 -1.13 -9.11 -14.37
N TYR A 99 0.13 -8.80 -14.14
CA TYR A 99 1.22 -9.13 -15.04
C TYR A 99 1.99 -10.34 -14.51
N THR A 100 1.78 -11.50 -15.08
CA THR A 100 2.48 -12.73 -14.67
C THR A 100 3.97 -12.69 -15.07
N ALA A 101 4.78 -13.57 -14.48
CA ALA A 101 6.20 -13.68 -14.84
C ALA A 101 6.43 -14.10 -16.30
N LYS A 102 5.42 -14.70 -16.96
CA LYS A 102 5.47 -15.02 -18.39
C LYS A 102 5.31 -13.79 -19.28
N VAL A 103 4.61 -12.77 -18.81
CA VAL A 103 4.34 -11.52 -19.54
C VAL A 103 5.44 -10.49 -19.28
N MET A 104 5.85 -10.36 -18.04
CA MET A 104 6.94 -9.48 -17.59
C MET A 104 7.82 -10.24 -16.60
N SER A 105 9.08 -10.43 -16.93
CA SER A 105 10.05 -11.01 -16.01
C SER A 105 10.30 -10.11 -14.81
N GLU A 106 11.02 -10.57 -13.81
CA GLU A 106 11.44 -9.72 -12.69
C GLU A 106 12.42 -8.63 -13.15
N GLN A 107 13.26 -8.94 -14.14
CA GLN A 107 14.15 -7.97 -14.75
C GLN A 107 13.37 -6.87 -15.50
N ASP A 108 12.32 -7.22 -16.25
CA ASP A 108 11.46 -6.22 -16.91
C ASP A 108 10.83 -5.28 -15.87
N LEU A 109 10.41 -5.82 -14.72
CA LEU A 109 9.89 -5.01 -13.63
C LEU A 109 10.96 -4.15 -12.96
N ALA A 110 12.21 -4.64 -12.88
CA ALA A 110 13.34 -3.83 -12.39
C ALA A 110 13.65 -2.67 -13.34
N ASP A 111 13.57 -2.90 -14.65
CA ASP A 111 13.75 -1.88 -15.68
C ASP A 111 12.66 -0.82 -15.59
N VAL A 112 11.38 -1.22 -15.51
CA VAL A 112 10.26 -0.30 -15.30
C VAL A 112 10.41 0.48 -14.00
N TYR A 113 10.86 -0.17 -12.94
CA TYR A 113 11.10 0.47 -11.66
C TYR A 113 12.21 1.53 -11.74
N ALA A 114 13.30 1.23 -12.44
CA ALA A 114 14.38 2.17 -12.71
C ALA A 114 13.88 3.38 -13.52
N TYR A 115 13.05 3.15 -14.53
CA TYR A 115 12.41 4.22 -15.29
C TYR A 115 11.57 5.14 -14.39
N LEU A 116 10.67 4.58 -13.59
CA LEU A 116 9.82 5.38 -12.70
C LEU A 116 10.63 6.22 -11.71
N LYS A 117 11.73 5.69 -11.20
CA LYS A 117 12.65 6.40 -10.30
C LYS A 117 13.48 7.48 -11.00
N SER A 118 13.76 7.34 -12.28
CA SER A 118 14.54 8.32 -13.05
C SER A 118 13.76 9.58 -13.39
N LEU A 119 12.44 9.57 -13.25
CA LEU A 119 11.58 10.69 -13.61
C LEU A 119 11.68 11.83 -12.59
N PRO A 120 11.67 13.09 -13.05
CA PRO A 120 11.77 14.24 -12.16
C PRO A 120 10.53 14.39 -11.28
N ARG A 121 10.70 15.03 -10.15
CA ARG A 121 9.55 15.47 -9.35
C ARG A 121 8.78 16.55 -10.09
N PRO A 122 7.44 16.57 -9.99
CA PRO A 122 6.65 17.69 -10.47
C PRO A 122 7.13 18.99 -9.80
N PRO A 123 7.06 20.13 -10.50
CA PRO A 123 7.35 21.41 -9.90
C PRO A 123 6.45 21.69 -8.69
N ALA A 124 6.96 22.36 -7.68
CA ALA A 124 6.14 22.79 -6.55
C ALA A 124 5.01 23.72 -7.03
N VAL A 125 3.83 23.59 -6.44
CA VAL A 125 2.67 24.44 -6.79
C VAL A 125 3.02 25.93 -6.70
N SER A 126 3.80 26.32 -5.67
CA SER A 126 4.31 27.67 -5.47
C SER A 126 5.23 28.20 -6.57
N SER A 127 5.81 27.32 -7.39
CA SER A 127 6.66 27.71 -8.52
C SER A 127 5.89 27.93 -9.82
N ILE A 128 4.57 27.68 -9.81
CA ILE A 128 3.70 27.88 -10.96
C ILE A 128 2.95 29.20 -10.76
N PRO A 129 3.25 30.28 -11.53
CA PRO A 129 2.70 31.60 -11.27
C PRO A 129 1.17 31.65 -11.20
N LEU A 130 0.48 30.87 -12.02
CA LEU A 130 -0.97 30.80 -12.04
C LEU A 130 -1.59 30.09 -10.80
N LEU A 131 -0.81 29.30 -10.08
CA LEU A 131 -1.24 28.52 -8.92
C LEU A 131 -0.67 29.03 -7.60
N ALA A 132 0.31 29.91 -7.66
CA ALA A 132 0.98 30.53 -6.51
C ALA A 132 0.15 31.72 -5.99
N ARG A 133 -1.05 31.45 -5.45
CA ARG A 133 -1.90 32.45 -4.80
C ARG A 133 -1.91 32.29 -3.29
#